data_8b122471499f9e43cf06d45776d167f4
#
_entry.id   8b122471499f9e43cf06d45776d167f4
#
_cell.length_a   1.000
_cell.length_b   1.000
_cell.length_c   1.000
_cell.angle_alpha   90.00
_cell.angle_beta   90.00
_cell.angle_gamma   90.00
#
_symmetry.space_group_name_H-M   'P 1'
#
loop_
_entity.id
_entity.type
_entity.pdbx_description
1 polymer ?
#
loop_
_entity_poly.entity_id
_entity_poly.type
_entity_poly.pdbx_seq_one_letter_code
_entity_poly.pdbx_strand_id
1 'polypeptide(L)'
;MERSAGIAIIYKDKILMSHATNAPWFKSWMPPKGKIEEGETEEEAACREVEEECGIRVDPSLLGTRHVVPYTKGPNGKKYKEVYIFECRIQSLDEVGIPSLIKGEIPKYMLQEEELSDAKFMTQKECETRVLPRYLSMVNEIFSSI
;
A
#
# COMPACT_ATOMS: atom_id res chain seq x y z
N MET A 1 -11.93 -17.48 3.81
CA MET A 1 -10.61 -16.92 3.48
C MET A 1 -10.61 -15.43 3.79
N GLU A 2 -9.58 -14.95 4.43
CA GLU A 2 -9.46 -13.54 4.76
C GLU A 2 -9.16 -12.70 3.51
N ARG A 3 -9.77 -11.51 3.42
CA ARG A 3 -9.59 -10.59 2.30
C ARG A 3 -9.24 -9.20 2.82
N SER A 4 -8.21 -8.60 2.23
CA SER A 4 -7.79 -7.23 2.53
C SER A 4 -7.70 -6.44 1.24
N ALA A 5 -7.72 -5.11 1.38
CA ALA A 5 -7.59 -4.22 0.23
C ALA A 5 -6.71 -3.02 0.60
N GLY A 6 -5.99 -2.52 -0.36
CA GLY A 6 -5.12 -1.37 -0.18
C GLY A 6 -4.82 -0.66 -1.49
N ILE A 7 -3.93 0.32 -1.42
CA ILE A 7 -3.63 1.17 -2.57
C ILE A 7 -2.13 1.33 -2.74
N ALA A 8 -1.67 1.15 -3.98
CA ALA A 8 -0.32 1.52 -4.39
C ALA A 8 -0.40 2.92 -4.99
N ILE A 9 -0.07 3.93 -4.20
CA ILE A 9 -0.06 5.32 -4.66
C ILE A 9 1.24 5.58 -5.40
N ILE A 10 1.13 5.99 -6.66
CA ILE A 10 2.27 6.22 -7.53
C ILE A 10 2.40 7.73 -7.75
N TYR A 11 3.53 8.28 -7.33
CA TYR A 11 3.83 9.69 -7.46
C TYR A 11 5.24 9.85 -8.02
N LYS A 12 5.35 10.49 -9.18
CA LYS A 12 6.61 10.54 -9.92
C LYS A 12 7.07 9.09 -10.16
N ASP A 13 8.30 8.75 -10.00
CA ASP A 13 8.82 7.40 -10.24
C ASP A 13 8.88 6.57 -8.95
N LYS A 14 7.92 6.79 -8.02
CA LYS A 14 7.96 6.16 -6.69
C LYS A 14 6.58 5.64 -6.31
N ILE A 15 6.58 4.62 -5.46
CA ILE A 15 5.36 4.01 -4.91
C ILE A 15 5.37 4.17 -3.39
N LEU A 16 4.23 4.56 -2.82
CA LEU A 16 4.10 4.67 -1.37
C LEU A 16 4.08 3.30 -0.71
N MET A 17 5.02 3.10 0.21
CA MET A 17 5.11 1.91 1.05
C MET A 17 4.98 2.30 2.51
N SER A 18 4.40 1.43 3.32
CA SER A 18 4.20 1.64 4.73
C SER A 18 4.94 0.59 5.55
N HIS A 19 5.30 0.96 6.78
CA HIS A 19 5.98 0.08 7.73
C HIS A 19 5.13 -0.08 8.98
N ALA A 20 4.78 -1.32 9.32
CA ALA A 20 3.99 -1.59 10.52
C ALA A 20 4.81 -1.31 11.78
N THR A 21 4.17 -0.73 12.81
CA THR A 21 4.83 -0.23 14.01
C THR A 21 5.76 -1.24 14.70
N ASN A 22 5.37 -2.50 14.76
CA ASN A 22 6.15 -3.53 15.43
C ASN A 22 6.84 -4.51 14.49
N ALA A 23 6.87 -4.20 13.19
CA ALA A 23 7.52 -5.08 12.22
C ALA A 23 9.03 -4.85 12.18
N PRO A 24 9.83 -5.87 11.81
CA PRO A 24 11.25 -5.67 11.58
C PRO A 24 11.46 -4.72 10.39
N TRP A 25 12.58 -4.03 10.33
CA TRP A 25 12.87 -3.10 9.23
C TRP A 25 13.24 -3.81 7.92
N PHE A 26 13.69 -5.04 8.02
CA PHE A 26 14.18 -5.80 6.88
C PHE A 26 13.03 -6.47 6.12
N LYS A 27 12.83 -6.09 4.87
CA LYS A 27 11.84 -6.71 3.94
C LYS A 27 10.45 -6.85 4.54
N SER A 28 9.97 -5.78 5.16
CA SER A 28 8.67 -5.77 5.81
C SER A 28 7.73 -4.67 5.33
N TRP A 29 8.23 -3.77 4.48
CA TRP A 29 7.40 -2.68 3.96
C TRP A 29 6.43 -3.20 2.90
N MET A 30 5.25 -2.62 2.86
CA MET A 30 4.20 -3.01 1.92
C MET A 30 3.25 -1.83 1.66
N PRO A 31 2.45 -1.88 0.58
CA PRO A 31 1.44 -0.84 0.38
C PRO A 31 0.48 -0.77 1.57
N PRO A 32 0.00 0.42 1.96
CA PRO A 32 -0.97 0.52 3.04
C PRO A 32 -2.25 -0.23 2.66
N LYS A 33 -2.75 -1.02 3.59
CA LYS A 33 -3.89 -1.90 3.36
C LYS A 33 -4.52 -2.35 4.67
N GLY A 34 -5.72 -2.90 4.60
CA GLY A 34 -6.36 -3.50 5.75
C GLY A 34 -7.53 -4.39 5.36
N LYS A 35 -8.16 -4.95 6.37
CA LYS A 35 -9.20 -5.95 6.20
C LYS A 35 -10.47 -5.35 5.59
N ILE A 36 -11.07 -6.07 4.64
CA ILE A 36 -12.36 -5.70 4.07
C ILE A 36 -13.45 -6.06 5.08
N GLU A 37 -14.30 -5.09 5.40
CA GLU A 37 -15.41 -5.30 6.31
C GLU A 37 -16.65 -5.75 5.56
N GLU A 38 -17.57 -6.41 6.28
CA GLU A 38 -18.82 -6.88 5.71
C GLU A 38 -19.60 -5.73 5.09
N GLY A 39 -20.07 -5.93 3.86
CA GLY A 39 -20.83 -4.93 3.15
C GLY A 39 -20.00 -3.93 2.35
N GLU A 40 -18.67 -3.92 2.50
CA GLU A 40 -17.81 -3.05 1.72
C GLU A 40 -17.42 -3.67 0.39
N THR A 41 -17.29 -2.83 -0.64
CA THR A 41 -16.58 -3.24 -1.85
C THR A 41 -15.09 -3.22 -1.59
N GLU A 42 -14.30 -3.86 -2.46
CA GLU A 42 -12.85 -3.82 -2.37
C GLU A 42 -12.32 -2.38 -2.44
N GLU A 43 -12.89 -1.58 -3.35
CA GLU A 43 -12.50 -0.18 -3.52
C GLU A 43 -12.81 0.65 -2.29
N GLU A 44 -13.99 0.49 -1.70
CA GLU A 44 -14.37 1.19 -0.48
C GLU A 44 -13.44 0.84 0.68
N ALA A 45 -13.12 -0.44 0.84
CA ALA A 45 -12.22 -0.89 1.89
C ALA A 45 -10.81 -0.33 1.71
N ALA A 46 -10.31 -0.35 0.46
CA ALA A 46 -8.98 0.18 0.15
C ALA A 46 -8.87 1.66 0.52
N CYS A 47 -9.84 2.46 0.10
CA CYS A 47 -9.85 3.89 0.39
C CYS A 47 -9.99 4.19 1.88
N ARG A 48 -10.86 3.45 2.58
CA ARG A 48 -11.07 3.61 4.02
C ARG A 48 -9.80 3.28 4.81
N GLU A 49 -9.18 2.14 4.51
CA GLU A 49 -7.98 1.71 5.24
C GLU A 49 -6.80 2.69 5.05
N VAL A 50 -6.61 3.18 3.84
CA VAL A 50 -5.53 4.14 3.57
C VAL A 50 -5.78 5.47 4.29
N GLU A 51 -7.03 5.90 4.37
CA GLU A 51 -7.37 7.11 5.12
C GLU A 51 -7.16 6.89 6.63
N GLU A 52 -7.62 5.78 7.17
CA GLU A 52 -7.44 5.47 8.60
C GLU A 52 -5.97 5.39 8.98
N GLU A 53 -5.15 4.69 8.20
CA GLU A 53 -3.75 4.45 8.54
C GLU A 53 -2.82 5.61 8.23
N CYS A 54 -3.06 6.30 7.12
CA CYS A 54 -2.12 7.32 6.61
C CYS A 54 -2.69 8.73 6.54
N GLY A 55 -3.98 8.92 6.82
CA GLY A 55 -4.63 10.22 6.64
C GLY A 55 -4.74 10.67 5.19
N ILE A 56 -4.48 9.78 4.24
CA ILE A 56 -4.51 10.06 2.81
C ILE A 56 -5.92 9.80 2.30
N ARG A 57 -6.49 10.77 1.59
CA ARG A 57 -7.86 10.67 1.06
C ARG A 57 -7.84 10.39 -0.43
N VAL A 58 -8.24 9.19 -0.80
CA VAL A 58 -8.33 8.75 -2.19
C VAL A 58 -9.80 8.60 -2.56
N ASP A 59 -10.22 9.34 -3.57
CA ASP A 59 -11.55 9.14 -4.15
C ASP A 59 -11.52 7.83 -4.95
N PRO A 60 -12.53 6.95 -4.81
CA PRO A 60 -12.56 5.69 -5.55
C PRO A 60 -12.42 5.83 -7.06
N SER A 61 -12.83 6.98 -7.63
CA SER A 61 -12.69 7.25 -9.06
C SER A 61 -11.24 7.36 -9.52
N LEU A 62 -10.29 7.55 -8.59
CA LEU A 62 -8.87 7.63 -8.91
C LEU A 62 -8.21 6.25 -8.97
N LEU A 63 -8.91 5.19 -8.58
CA LEU A 63 -8.35 3.84 -8.56
C LEU A 63 -8.28 3.26 -9.97
N GLY A 64 -7.12 2.71 -10.30
CA GLY A 64 -6.85 2.08 -11.58
C GLY A 64 -6.76 0.57 -11.48
N THR A 65 -5.72 0.01 -12.08
CA THR A 65 -5.52 -1.44 -12.15
C THR A 65 -5.52 -2.11 -10.79
N ARG A 66 -6.28 -3.20 -10.67
CA ARG A 66 -6.31 -4.02 -9.46
C ARG A 66 -5.31 -5.17 -9.58
N HIS A 67 -4.48 -5.32 -8.56
CA HIS A 67 -3.56 -6.44 -8.43
C HIS A 67 -4.03 -7.36 -7.31
N VAL A 68 -3.85 -8.67 -7.49
CA VAL A 68 -4.19 -9.66 -6.46
C VAL A 68 -2.90 -10.27 -5.95
N VAL A 69 -2.69 -10.18 -4.64
CA VAL A 69 -1.52 -10.76 -3.99
C VAL A 69 -1.99 -11.88 -3.07
N PRO A 70 -1.76 -13.15 -3.46
CA PRO A 70 -2.19 -14.28 -2.64
C PRO A 70 -1.21 -14.52 -1.49
N TYR A 71 -1.75 -14.83 -0.32
CA TYR A 71 -0.98 -15.31 0.81
C TYR A 71 -1.16 -16.81 0.88
N THR A 72 -0.06 -17.53 0.72
CA THR A 72 -0.05 -19.00 0.72
C THR A 72 0.82 -19.53 1.85
N LYS A 73 0.56 -20.77 2.29
CA LYS A 73 1.38 -21.43 3.29
C LYS A 73 1.44 -22.93 3.03
N GLY A 74 2.49 -23.56 3.61
CA GLY A 74 2.69 -24.99 3.49
C GLY A 74 3.28 -25.40 2.16
N PRO A 75 3.71 -26.67 2.05
CA PRO A 75 4.38 -27.16 0.83
C PRO A 75 3.47 -27.21 -0.39
N ASN A 76 2.16 -27.23 -0.18
CA ASN A 76 1.18 -27.28 -1.27
C ASN A 76 0.76 -25.88 -1.75
N GLY A 77 1.31 -24.81 -1.16
CA GLY A 77 0.95 -23.46 -1.55
C GLY A 77 -0.51 -23.13 -1.30
N LYS A 78 -1.12 -23.67 -0.23
CA LYS A 78 -2.52 -23.43 0.08
C LYS A 78 -2.78 -21.97 0.39
N LYS A 79 -3.68 -21.34 -0.35
CA LYS A 79 -4.06 -19.95 -0.16
C LYS A 79 -4.96 -19.80 1.07
N TYR A 80 -4.63 -18.85 1.96
CA TYR A 80 -5.43 -18.57 3.14
C TYR A 80 -5.87 -17.11 3.25
N LYS A 81 -5.35 -16.25 2.38
CA LYS A 81 -5.68 -14.83 2.36
C LYS A 81 -5.42 -14.27 0.96
N GLU A 82 -6.20 -13.27 0.58
CA GLU A 82 -5.94 -12.49 -0.63
C GLU A 82 -5.92 -11.02 -0.29
N VAL A 83 -5.01 -10.28 -0.92
CA VAL A 83 -4.93 -8.83 -0.80
C VAL A 83 -5.12 -8.22 -2.18
N TYR A 84 -6.05 -7.27 -2.28
CA TYR A 84 -6.33 -6.55 -3.52
C TYR A 84 -5.70 -5.17 -3.41
N ILE A 85 -4.74 -4.88 -4.28
CA ILE A 85 -4.03 -3.60 -4.29
C ILE A 85 -4.40 -2.85 -5.58
N PHE A 86 -4.99 -1.67 -5.42
CA PHE A 86 -5.36 -0.81 -6.55
C PHE A 86 -4.26 0.22 -6.81
N GLU A 87 -3.92 0.43 -8.07
CA GLU A 87 -3.02 1.51 -8.44
C GLU A 87 -3.76 2.84 -8.34
N CYS A 88 -3.08 3.86 -7.85
CA CYS A 88 -3.58 5.23 -7.85
C CYS A 88 -2.44 6.14 -8.29
N ARG A 89 -2.48 6.58 -9.55
CA ARG A 89 -1.45 7.45 -10.12
C ARG A 89 -1.82 8.90 -9.92
N ILE A 90 -0.99 9.66 -9.20
CA ILE A 90 -1.23 11.07 -8.93
C ILE A 90 -0.11 11.92 -9.54
N GLN A 91 -0.46 13.14 -9.95
CA GLN A 91 0.50 14.11 -10.46
C GLN A 91 0.91 15.12 -9.39
N SER A 92 0.04 15.36 -8.42
CA SER A 92 0.35 16.23 -7.30
C SER A 92 -0.19 15.65 -6.00
N LEU A 93 0.49 15.98 -4.89
CA LEU A 93 0.17 15.44 -3.58
C LEU A 93 -1.21 15.88 -3.08
N ASP A 94 -1.67 17.06 -3.46
CA ASP A 94 -2.98 17.57 -3.01
C ASP A 94 -4.16 16.81 -3.61
N GLU A 95 -3.97 16.04 -4.70
CA GLU A 95 -5.03 15.19 -5.22
C GLU A 95 -5.55 14.19 -4.18
N VAL A 96 -4.67 13.80 -3.24
CA VAL A 96 -5.00 12.81 -2.20
C VAL A 96 -4.81 13.37 -0.79
N GLY A 97 -4.71 14.69 -0.66
CA GLY A 97 -4.66 15.35 0.64
C GLY A 97 -3.34 15.22 1.39
N ILE A 98 -2.23 15.02 0.69
CA ILE A 98 -0.91 15.02 1.31
C ILE A 98 -0.37 16.45 1.28
N PRO A 99 -0.19 17.12 2.44
CA PRO A 99 0.23 18.52 2.46
C PRO A 99 1.68 18.74 2.03
N SER A 100 2.56 17.80 2.37
CA SER A 100 3.97 17.87 2.00
C SER A 100 4.64 16.55 2.35
N LEU A 101 5.85 16.35 1.83
CA LEU A 101 6.69 15.19 2.19
C LEU A 101 7.92 15.71 2.94
N ILE A 102 8.37 14.94 3.93
CA ILE A 102 9.61 15.21 4.66
C ILE A 102 10.58 14.10 4.28
N LYS A 103 11.57 14.42 3.45
CA LYS A 103 12.53 13.43 2.92
C LYS A 103 11.83 12.24 2.25
N GLY A 104 10.75 12.53 1.49
CA GLY A 104 9.98 11.50 0.79
C GLY A 104 8.98 10.75 1.67
N GLU A 105 8.89 11.08 2.94
CA GLU A 105 8.00 10.43 3.90
C GLU A 105 6.73 11.24 4.17
N ILE A 106 5.66 10.51 4.43
CA ILE A 106 4.41 11.10 4.91
C ILE A 106 4.66 11.64 6.33
N PRO A 107 4.22 12.87 6.65
CA PRO A 107 4.39 13.41 8.01
C PRO A 107 3.83 12.47 9.06
N LYS A 108 4.57 12.27 10.14
CA LYS A 108 4.19 11.32 11.19
C LYS A 108 2.82 11.61 11.81
N TYR A 109 2.43 12.89 11.90
CA TYR A 109 1.14 13.24 12.48
C TYR A 109 -0.06 12.71 11.69
N MET A 110 0.15 12.33 10.42
CA MET A 110 -0.91 11.76 9.58
C MET A 110 -1.09 10.27 9.82
N LEU A 111 -0.10 9.59 10.38
CA LEU A 111 -0.11 8.15 10.55
C LEU A 111 -0.85 7.73 11.82
N GLN A 112 -1.56 6.60 11.73
CA GLN A 112 -2.13 5.94 12.91
C GLN A 112 -0.99 5.16 13.59
N GLU A 113 -0.41 5.73 14.64
CA GLU A 113 0.82 5.22 15.26
C GLU A 113 0.75 3.79 15.77
N GLU A 114 -0.42 3.34 16.22
CA GLU A 114 -0.59 1.95 16.66
C GLU A 114 -0.41 0.96 15.51
N GLU A 115 -0.65 1.39 14.28
CA GLU A 115 -0.60 0.54 13.10
C GLU A 115 0.66 0.76 12.28
N LEU A 116 1.01 2.03 12.00
CA LEU A 116 2.14 2.37 11.14
C LEU A 116 3.12 3.30 11.81
N SER A 117 4.41 2.97 11.72
CA SER A 117 5.48 3.85 12.20
C SER A 117 5.96 4.81 11.11
N ASP A 118 5.87 4.41 9.86
CA ASP A 118 6.40 5.15 8.72
C ASP A 118 5.62 4.86 7.44
N ALA A 119 5.61 5.85 6.55
CA ALA A 119 5.13 5.67 5.18
C ALA A 119 5.99 6.55 4.28
N LYS A 120 6.55 5.95 3.22
CA LYS A 120 7.53 6.60 2.37
C LYS A 120 7.32 6.26 0.91
N PHE A 121 7.47 7.26 0.05
CA PHE A 121 7.53 7.02 -1.40
C PHE A 121 8.90 6.43 -1.73
N MET A 122 8.91 5.25 -2.33
CA MET A 122 10.14 4.50 -2.62
C MET A 122 10.37 4.33 -4.10
N THR A 123 11.65 4.38 -4.49
CA THR A 123 12.09 4.01 -5.83
C THR A 123 12.02 2.50 -5.98
N GLN A 124 12.12 2.00 -7.21
CA GLN A 124 12.16 0.55 -7.45
C GLN A 124 13.31 -0.11 -6.70
N LYS A 125 14.48 0.52 -6.70
CA LYS A 125 15.65 -0.02 -6.00
C LYS A 125 15.42 -0.13 -4.49
N GLU A 126 14.80 0.87 -3.88
CA GLU A 126 14.46 0.82 -2.46
C GLU A 126 13.46 -0.30 -2.18
N CYS A 127 12.47 -0.48 -3.06
CA CYS A 127 11.49 -1.54 -2.90
C CYS A 127 12.15 -2.93 -2.92
N GLU A 128 13.13 -3.14 -3.81
CA GLU A 128 13.82 -4.43 -3.93
C GLU A 128 14.46 -4.86 -2.61
N THR A 129 14.93 -3.91 -1.79
CA THR A 129 15.60 -4.22 -0.53
C THR A 129 14.70 -4.15 0.70
N ARG A 130 13.58 -3.44 0.62
CA ARG A 130 12.76 -3.14 1.81
C ARG A 130 11.37 -3.77 1.79
N VAL A 131 10.81 -4.02 0.61
CA VAL A 131 9.43 -4.50 0.50
C VAL A 131 9.35 -5.99 0.78
N LEU A 132 8.28 -6.38 1.47
CA LEU A 132 7.98 -7.79 1.75
C LEU A 132 7.94 -8.56 0.43
N PRO A 133 8.70 -9.68 0.32
CA PRO A 133 8.90 -10.36 -0.97
C PRO A 133 7.64 -10.70 -1.75
N ARG A 134 6.54 -11.04 -1.08
CA ARG A 134 5.31 -11.41 -1.78
C ARG A 134 4.70 -10.26 -2.58
N TYR A 135 5.08 -9.02 -2.30
CA TYR A 135 4.59 -7.84 -3.04
C TYR A 135 5.50 -7.44 -4.19
N LEU A 136 6.71 -8.01 -4.29
CA LEU A 136 7.69 -7.56 -5.29
C LEU A 136 7.28 -7.80 -6.73
N SER A 137 6.58 -8.90 -7.01
CA SER A 137 6.11 -9.17 -8.39
C SER A 137 5.17 -8.05 -8.84
N MET A 138 4.21 -7.68 -8.01
CA MET A 138 3.28 -6.59 -8.29
C MET A 138 4.04 -5.26 -8.43
N VAL A 139 4.95 -4.98 -7.51
CA VAL A 139 5.72 -3.72 -7.50
C VAL A 139 6.52 -3.58 -8.79
N ASN A 140 7.21 -4.65 -9.22
CA ASN A 140 7.99 -4.63 -10.45
C ASN A 140 7.10 -4.46 -11.69
N GLU A 141 5.92 -5.06 -11.68
CA GLU A 141 4.95 -4.87 -12.75
C GLU A 141 4.51 -3.41 -12.85
N ILE A 142 4.23 -2.77 -11.72
CA ILE A 142 3.87 -1.36 -11.70
C ILE A 142 5.01 -0.50 -12.25
N PHE A 143 6.24 -0.70 -11.78
CA PHE A 143 7.39 0.07 -12.25
C PHE A 143 7.65 -0.11 -13.74
N SER A 144 7.37 -1.28 -14.29
CA SER A 144 7.55 -1.51 -15.72
C SER A 144 6.58 -0.73 -16.61
N SER A 145 5.50 -0.21 -16.01
CA SER A 145 4.47 0.56 -16.73
C SER A 145 4.53 2.07 -16.46
N ILE A 146 5.50 2.52 -15.68
CA ILE A 146 5.69 3.95 -15.42
C ILE A 146 6.46 4.63 -16.54
#